data_6e08f7433509e0ea27f7e1282ef007a8
#
_entry.id   6e08f7433509e0ea27f7e1282ef007a8
#
_cell.length_a   1.000
_cell.length_b   1.000
_cell.length_c   1.000
_cell.angle_alpha   90.00
_cell.angle_beta   90.00
_cell.angle_gamma   90.00
#
_symmetry.space_group_name_H-M   'P 1'
#
loop_
_entity.id
_entity.type
_entity.pdbx_description
1 polymer ?
#
loop_
_entity_poly.entity_id
_entity_poly.type
_entity_poly.pdbx_seq_one_letter_code
_entity_poly.pdbx_strand_id
1 'polypeptide(L)'
;MAYVAGDTITAGEYNAFVTNTSSPFGYNHFAGVGSTFYGLGQTELAAVSGTETTVSAAHWNGLLTGLINMADHQQLSITARTAVTAGDTIAIKSAVATDLAAIAAKVAAGSPDATDLTTSSALQTITSGSEGWDATAIQDVKATFANANNMRYFFNGGGVIRLNFDTSASAVSNKDTAFDNLCTAIGNLDIASLATTRSGSGETLTTNGLGLGFYDLTTSFQTIIKLTSDNSGYTQLSLLVEAKTEGGNGNSGNATSIVVKMTAANGSDSNTQFDSNNLSSIATDANNTPKMITKLITITPNTDGGLATAYGTSATSSSTNSVNN
;
A
#
# COMPACT_ATOMS: atom_id res chain seq x y z
N MET A 1 20.13 28.90 16.55
CA MET A 1 20.77 29.42 17.76
C MET A 1 21.08 28.23 18.67
N ALA A 2 22.26 28.19 19.25
CA ALA A 2 22.58 27.17 20.26
C ALA A 2 22.06 27.66 21.60
N TYR A 3 21.33 26.84 22.36
CA TYR A 3 20.96 27.13 23.74
C TYR A 3 22.18 27.06 24.65
N VAL A 4 22.23 27.96 25.59
CA VAL A 4 23.21 27.92 26.71
C VAL A 4 22.48 27.39 27.93
N ALA A 5 23.21 26.77 28.85
CA ALA A 5 22.63 26.30 30.09
C ALA A 5 21.93 27.47 30.83
N GLY A 6 20.65 27.33 31.11
CA GLY A 6 19.83 28.37 31.73
C GLY A 6 18.83 29.06 30.81
N ASP A 7 18.89 28.80 29.48
CA ASP A 7 17.90 29.33 28.56
C ASP A 7 16.55 28.62 28.74
N THR A 8 15.48 29.39 28.62
CA THR A 8 14.12 28.89 28.70
C THR A 8 13.62 28.51 27.29
N ILE A 9 13.09 27.31 27.13
CA ILE A 9 12.41 26.95 25.87
C ILE A 9 11.13 27.77 25.75
N THR A 10 11.02 28.51 24.67
CA THR A 10 9.84 29.32 24.39
C THR A 10 8.73 28.46 23.75
N ALA A 11 7.45 28.86 23.94
CA ALA A 11 6.31 28.24 23.26
C ALA A 11 6.51 28.22 21.75
N GLY A 12 7.07 29.28 21.16
CA GLY A 12 7.33 29.33 19.72
C GLY A 12 8.32 28.28 19.23
N GLU A 13 9.30 27.92 20.00
CA GLU A 13 10.28 26.89 19.65
C GLU A 13 9.73 25.50 19.80
N TYR A 14 9.00 25.22 20.87
CA TYR A 14 8.25 23.96 20.99
C TYR A 14 7.28 23.79 19.84
N ASN A 15 6.48 24.82 19.54
CA ASN A 15 5.52 24.79 18.46
C ASN A 15 6.19 24.57 17.08
N ALA A 16 7.39 25.09 16.86
CA ALA A 16 8.14 24.82 15.64
C ALA A 16 8.48 23.33 15.48
N PHE A 17 8.77 22.61 16.58
CA PHE A 17 8.98 21.17 16.54
C PHE A 17 7.69 20.36 16.43
N VAL A 18 6.55 20.92 16.82
CA VAL A 18 5.29 20.20 16.87
C VAL A 18 4.43 20.47 15.64
N THR A 19 4.22 21.74 15.29
CA THR A 19 3.18 22.12 14.32
C THR A 19 3.68 22.63 12.98
N ASN A 20 4.99 22.65 12.72
CA ASN A 20 5.52 23.19 11.46
C ASN A 20 5.07 22.29 10.27
N THR A 21 4.41 22.91 9.29
CA THR A 21 3.88 22.25 8.09
C THR A 21 4.78 22.37 6.86
N SER A 22 5.94 23.01 7.00
CA SER A 22 6.94 23.18 5.93
C SER A 22 8.30 22.62 6.39
N SER A 23 9.20 22.37 5.44
CA SER A 23 10.54 21.86 5.79
C SER A 23 11.38 22.91 6.56
N PRO A 24 11.96 22.53 7.71
CA PRO A 24 11.89 21.23 8.38
C PRO A 24 10.52 20.99 9.02
N PHE A 25 9.91 19.86 8.69
CA PHE A 25 8.58 19.50 9.19
C PHE A 25 8.57 19.25 10.70
N GLY A 26 7.48 19.62 11.36
CA GLY A 26 7.22 19.32 12.75
C GLY A 26 6.63 17.92 12.96
N TYR A 27 6.57 17.51 14.22
CA TYR A 27 6.06 16.21 14.66
C TYR A 27 4.66 15.88 14.10
N ASN A 28 3.70 16.82 14.20
CA ASN A 28 2.32 16.58 13.76
C ASN A 28 2.19 16.34 12.25
N HIS A 29 3.17 16.75 11.45
CA HIS A 29 3.21 16.44 10.05
C HIS A 29 3.30 14.93 9.79
N PHE A 30 3.96 14.19 10.69
CA PHE A 30 4.15 12.74 10.58
C PHE A 30 3.23 11.96 11.52
N ALA A 31 2.76 12.57 12.60
CA ALA A 31 1.99 11.89 13.63
C ALA A 31 0.55 11.63 13.21
N GLY A 32 -0.16 12.68 12.84
CA GLY A 32 -1.59 12.63 12.57
C GLY A 32 -1.96 12.01 11.24
N VAL A 33 -3.11 12.39 10.78
CA VAL A 33 -3.70 11.85 9.54
C VAL A 33 -3.00 12.38 8.29
N GLY A 34 -2.34 13.53 8.37
CA GLY A 34 -1.67 14.17 7.24
C GLY A 34 -2.56 14.40 6.01
N SER A 35 -2.36 15.48 5.30
CA SER A 35 -3.08 15.75 4.05
C SER A 35 -2.44 15.08 2.84
N THR A 36 -1.24 14.55 2.98
CA THR A 36 -0.46 13.86 1.97
C THR A 36 0.26 12.69 2.63
N PHE A 37 1.30 12.14 2.13
CA PHE A 37 2.03 10.91 2.46
C PHE A 37 2.33 10.60 3.94
N TYR A 38 1.79 11.34 4.90
CA TYR A 38 2.22 11.31 6.29
C TYR A 38 1.06 10.93 7.21
N GLY A 39 1.39 10.53 8.40
CA GLY A 39 0.42 10.06 9.38
C GLY A 39 0.74 8.66 9.83
N LEU A 40 1.78 8.54 10.69
CA LEU A 40 2.23 7.27 11.25
C LEU A 40 1.33 6.78 12.41
N GLY A 41 0.12 7.33 12.51
CA GLY A 41 -0.87 6.88 13.50
C GLY A 41 -0.62 7.34 14.92
N GLN A 42 0.36 8.21 15.15
CA GLN A 42 0.60 8.78 16.47
C GLN A 42 -0.43 9.86 16.78
N THR A 43 -0.66 10.09 18.06
CA THR A 43 -1.52 11.21 18.52
C THR A 43 -0.85 12.54 18.24
N GLU A 44 -1.55 13.44 17.57
CA GLU A 44 -1.10 14.81 17.39
C GLU A 44 -0.95 15.53 18.75
N LEU A 45 0.08 16.35 18.85
CA LEU A 45 0.35 17.14 20.04
C LEU A 45 -0.24 18.54 19.88
N ALA A 46 -0.81 19.06 20.97
CA ALA A 46 -1.31 20.41 20.99
C ALA A 46 -0.16 21.43 20.96
N ALA A 47 -0.35 22.52 20.23
CA ALA A 47 0.52 23.68 20.36
C ALA A 47 0.36 24.30 21.76
N VAL A 48 1.44 24.80 22.30
CA VAL A 48 1.38 25.65 23.50
C VAL A 48 0.79 27.00 23.11
N SER A 49 -0.35 27.35 23.70
CA SER A 49 -1.08 28.57 23.31
C SER A 49 -0.37 29.84 23.82
N GLY A 50 -0.68 30.97 23.16
CA GLY A 50 -0.03 32.26 23.49
C GLY A 50 -0.30 32.80 24.91
N THR A 51 -1.20 32.17 25.66
CA THR A 51 -1.43 32.45 27.10
C THR A 51 -0.57 31.58 28.01
N GLU A 52 -0.07 30.46 27.53
CA GLU A 52 0.91 29.62 28.21
C GLU A 52 2.29 30.00 27.76
N THR A 53 3.03 30.69 28.67
CA THR A 53 4.39 31.15 28.37
C THR A 53 5.46 30.09 28.59
N THR A 54 5.09 28.95 29.14
CA THR A 54 6.02 27.89 29.57
C THR A 54 5.72 26.57 28.93
N VAL A 55 6.69 25.96 28.28
CA VAL A 55 6.63 24.57 27.82
C VAL A 55 6.81 23.68 29.05
N SER A 56 5.79 22.90 29.38
CA SER A 56 5.86 21.99 30.53
C SER A 56 6.69 20.73 30.22
N ALA A 57 7.17 20.05 31.26
CA ALA A 57 7.80 18.74 31.10
C ALA A 57 6.88 17.71 30.39
N ALA A 58 5.56 17.79 30.62
CA ALA A 58 4.61 16.92 29.94
C ALA A 58 4.56 17.16 28.41
N HIS A 59 4.57 18.41 27.96
CA HIS A 59 4.63 18.76 26.55
C HIS A 59 5.89 18.17 25.90
N TRP A 60 7.04 18.36 26.55
CA TRP A 60 8.32 17.88 26.02
C TRP A 60 8.40 16.35 26.00
N ASN A 61 7.99 15.69 27.07
CA ASN A 61 7.98 14.24 27.15
C ASN A 61 7.03 13.61 26.12
N GLY A 62 5.88 14.24 25.86
CA GLY A 62 4.97 13.83 24.80
C GLY A 62 5.65 13.84 23.42
N LEU A 63 6.38 14.92 23.10
CA LEU A 63 7.14 15.01 21.86
C LEU A 63 8.25 13.94 21.78
N LEU A 64 9.01 13.74 22.84
CA LEU A 64 10.08 12.74 22.88
C LEU A 64 9.53 11.32 22.71
N THR A 65 8.46 10.99 23.41
CA THR A 65 7.82 9.68 23.30
C THR A 65 7.28 9.44 21.89
N GLY A 66 6.62 10.44 21.31
CA GLY A 66 6.10 10.33 19.95
C GLY A 66 7.21 10.14 18.90
N LEU A 67 8.34 10.84 19.04
CA LEU A 67 9.49 10.65 18.15
C LEU A 67 10.10 9.25 18.27
N ILE A 68 10.22 8.73 19.49
CA ILE A 68 10.70 7.36 19.73
C ILE A 68 9.77 6.35 19.04
N ASN A 69 8.47 6.48 19.25
CA ASN A 69 7.48 5.58 18.66
C ASN A 69 7.52 5.59 17.13
N MET A 70 7.61 6.79 16.51
CA MET A 70 7.74 6.90 15.06
C MET A 70 9.03 6.27 14.54
N ALA A 71 10.13 6.49 15.24
CA ALA A 71 11.42 5.95 14.86
C ALA A 71 11.45 4.41 14.98
N ASP A 72 10.91 3.88 16.07
CA ASP A 72 10.80 2.45 16.33
C ASP A 72 9.98 1.77 15.20
N HIS A 73 8.81 2.31 14.92
CA HIS A 73 7.98 1.81 13.81
C HIS A 73 8.71 1.77 12.45
N GLN A 74 9.64 2.68 12.22
CA GLN A 74 10.41 2.75 10.98
C GLN A 74 11.78 2.05 11.05
N GLN A 75 12.08 1.32 12.12
CA GLN A 75 13.41 0.77 12.41
C GLN A 75 14.52 1.83 12.31
N LEU A 76 14.24 3.00 12.80
CA LEU A 76 15.17 4.12 12.78
C LEU A 76 15.79 4.33 14.15
N SER A 77 17.11 4.21 14.23
CA SER A 77 17.80 4.61 15.47
C SER A 77 17.85 6.12 15.58
N ILE A 78 17.28 6.64 16.66
CA ILE A 78 17.37 8.06 17.02
C ILE A 78 18.16 8.25 18.31
N THR A 79 18.46 9.52 18.63
CA THR A 79 19.23 9.85 19.83
C THR A 79 18.48 9.40 21.09
N ALA A 80 19.14 8.58 21.92
CA ALA A 80 18.57 8.17 23.20
C ALA A 80 18.24 9.37 24.10
N ARG A 81 17.09 9.32 24.74
CA ARG A 81 16.56 10.43 25.56
C ARG A 81 16.01 9.94 26.87
N THR A 82 16.13 10.80 27.86
CA THR A 82 15.55 10.62 29.18
C THR A 82 14.36 11.56 29.32
N ALA A 83 13.29 11.11 29.93
CA ALA A 83 12.17 11.97 30.32
C ALA A 83 12.64 13.09 31.22
N VAL A 84 12.11 14.27 31.00
CA VAL A 84 12.44 15.47 31.79
C VAL A 84 11.41 15.73 32.88
N THR A 85 11.85 16.34 33.96
CA THR A 85 11.00 16.81 35.04
C THR A 85 11.05 18.36 35.11
N ALA A 86 10.09 18.94 35.82
CA ALA A 86 10.07 20.40 35.98
C ALA A 86 11.36 20.89 36.63
N GLY A 87 12.04 21.84 36.00
CA GLY A 87 13.32 22.40 36.44
C GLY A 87 14.53 21.80 35.73
N ASP A 88 14.39 20.74 34.95
CA ASP A 88 15.50 20.18 34.19
C ASP A 88 15.90 21.08 33.02
N THR A 89 17.19 21.03 32.68
CA THR A 89 17.73 21.72 31.51
C THR A 89 17.51 20.84 30.26
N ILE A 90 16.87 21.38 29.24
CA ILE A 90 16.66 20.69 27.96
C ILE A 90 17.81 20.97 27.00
N ALA A 91 18.77 20.07 26.95
CA ALA A 91 19.99 20.22 26.14
C ALA A 91 19.93 19.65 24.72
N ILE A 92 18.79 19.09 24.29
CA ILE A 92 18.70 18.18 23.12
C ILE A 92 17.94 18.75 21.91
N LYS A 93 17.78 20.07 21.82
CA LYS A 93 17.04 20.71 20.72
C LYS A 93 17.58 20.33 19.34
N SER A 94 18.89 20.35 19.15
CA SER A 94 19.50 19.97 17.86
C SER A 94 19.26 18.52 17.52
N ALA A 95 19.23 17.64 18.51
CA ALA A 95 18.91 16.23 18.30
C ALA A 95 17.45 16.02 17.84
N VAL A 96 16.47 16.76 18.40
CA VAL A 96 15.07 16.70 17.96
C VAL A 96 14.94 17.08 16.48
N ALA A 97 15.61 18.15 16.05
CA ALA A 97 15.60 18.54 14.64
C ALA A 97 16.22 17.48 13.72
N THR A 98 17.32 16.86 14.16
CA THR A 98 17.99 15.78 13.42
C THR A 98 17.09 14.57 13.31
N ASP A 99 16.41 14.18 14.37
CA ASP A 99 15.53 13.00 14.38
C ASP A 99 14.28 13.23 13.55
N LEU A 100 13.66 14.41 13.58
CA LEU A 100 12.57 14.76 12.68
C LEU A 100 13.00 14.70 11.21
N ALA A 101 14.20 15.14 10.87
CA ALA A 101 14.73 15.04 9.51
C ALA A 101 14.96 13.57 9.09
N ALA A 102 15.44 12.73 10.01
CA ALA A 102 15.64 11.30 9.76
C ALA A 102 14.29 10.57 9.56
N ILE A 103 13.27 10.87 10.38
CA ILE A 103 11.91 10.36 10.23
C ILE A 103 11.35 10.79 8.87
N ALA A 104 11.51 12.06 8.49
CA ALA A 104 11.06 12.56 7.19
C ALA A 104 11.68 11.80 6.02
N ALA A 105 12.97 11.52 6.07
CA ALA A 105 13.68 10.78 5.05
C ALA A 105 13.17 9.33 4.92
N LYS A 106 12.88 8.67 6.05
CA LYS A 106 12.32 7.30 6.06
C LYS A 106 10.90 7.27 5.51
N VAL A 107 10.04 8.21 5.90
CA VAL A 107 8.68 8.34 5.35
C VAL A 107 8.73 8.53 3.84
N ALA A 108 9.58 9.43 3.35
CA ALA A 108 9.75 9.67 1.92
C ALA A 108 10.26 8.43 1.16
N ALA A 109 11.05 7.57 1.81
CA ALA A 109 11.51 6.31 1.23
C ALA A 109 10.44 5.20 1.22
N GLY A 110 9.31 5.38 1.91
CA GLY A 110 8.26 4.36 2.00
C GLY A 110 8.74 3.05 2.64
N SER A 111 9.66 3.14 3.60
CA SER A 111 10.31 1.97 4.22
C SER A 111 9.81 1.76 5.64
N PRO A 112 8.70 1.02 5.84
CA PRO A 112 8.25 0.62 7.17
C PRO A 112 9.19 -0.44 7.76
N ASP A 113 9.03 -0.70 9.04
CA ASP A 113 9.65 -1.87 9.65
C ASP A 113 9.00 -3.16 9.13
N ALA A 114 9.77 -3.97 8.41
CA ALA A 114 9.28 -5.24 7.87
C ALA A 114 8.95 -6.26 8.97
N THR A 115 9.51 -6.14 10.16
CA THR A 115 9.23 -7.01 11.31
C THR A 115 7.89 -6.70 11.96
N ASP A 116 7.39 -5.49 11.75
CA ASP A 116 6.11 -5.02 12.27
C ASP A 116 4.93 -5.32 11.30
N LEU A 117 5.16 -6.13 10.29
CA LEU A 117 4.13 -6.48 9.31
C LEU A 117 3.62 -7.90 9.52
N THR A 118 2.31 -8.05 9.62
CA THR A 118 1.65 -9.36 9.72
C THR A 118 0.83 -9.65 8.47
N THR A 119 1.16 -10.76 7.80
CA THR A 119 0.37 -11.24 6.66
C THR A 119 -0.90 -11.92 7.15
N SER A 120 -2.06 -11.41 6.75
CA SER A 120 -3.34 -12.05 7.03
C SER A 120 -3.54 -13.31 6.19
N SER A 121 -4.48 -14.16 6.61
CA SER A 121 -5.10 -15.11 5.67
C SER A 121 -5.79 -14.35 4.53
N ALA A 122 -6.05 -15.02 3.40
CA ALA A 122 -6.77 -14.39 2.31
C ALA A 122 -8.12 -13.86 2.80
N LEU A 123 -8.33 -12.55 2.68
CA LEU A 123 -9.62 -11.91 3.01
C LEU A 123 -10.70 -12.40 2.06
N GLN A 124 -10.32 -12.70 0.83
CA GLN A 124 -11.20 -13.20 -0.19
C GLN A 124 -10.45 -14.04 -1.20
N THR A 125 -11.11 -15.09 -1.66
CA THR A 125 -10.68 -15.90 -2.79
C THR A 125 -11.83 -15.94 -3.78
N ILE A 126 -11.57 -15.53 -5.02
CA ILE A 126 -12.54 -15.58 -6.12
C ILE A 126 -12.06 -16.59 -7.12
N THR A 127 -12.97 -17.41 -7.59
CA THR A 127 -12.72 -18.33 -8.70
C THR A 127 -13.69 -17.99 -9.82
N SER A 128 -13.19 -17.80 -11.04
CA SER A 128 -14.04 -17.65 -12.21
C SER A 128 -14.90 -18.91 -12.38
N GLY A 129 -16.19 -18.77 -12.54
CA GLY A 129 -17.23 -19.76 -12.76
C GLY A 129 -16.94 -21.27 -12.63
N SER A 130 -17.93 -22.09 -12.87
CA SER A 130 -17.78 -23.56 -12.89
C SER A 130 -17.12 -24.07 -14.18
N GLU A 131 -17.17 -23.27 -15.25
CA GLU A 131 -16.64 -23.60 -16.58
C GLU A 131 -15.57 -22.58 -16.97
N GLY A 132 -14.73 -22.90 -17.94
CA GLY A 132 -13.74 -22.01 -18.51
C GLY A 132 -14.40 -20.76 -19.13
N TRP A 133 -13.59 -19.82 -19.50
CA TRP A 133 -13.99 -18.59 -20.20
C TRP A 133 -13.40 -18.58 -21.60
N ASP A 134 -14.10 -17.98 -22.56
CA ASP A 134 -13.68 -17.97 -23.95
C ASP A 134 -13.05 -16.63 -24.36
N ALA A 135 -13.75 -15.53 -24.18
CA ALA A 135 -13.27 -14.22 -24.63
C ALA A 135 -12.57 -13.44 -23.50
N THR A 136 -13.24 -13.28 -22.37
CA THR A 136 -12.70 -12.52 -21.23
C THR A 136 -13.21 -13.08 -19.90
N ALA A 137 -12.34 -13.00 -18.89
CA ALA A 137 -12.73 -13.17 -17.50
C ALA A 137 -12.34 -11.93 -16.70
N ILE A 138 -13.30 -11.35 -15.97
CA ILE A 138 -13.10 -10.16 -15.18
C ILE A 138 -13.40 -10.47 -13.72
N GLN A 139 -12.49 -10.12 -12.84
CA GLN A 139 -12.66 -10.23 -11.41
C GLN A 139 -12.32 -8.89 -10.74
N ASP A 140 -13.24 -8.38 -9.92
CA ASP A 140 -13.02 -7.22 -9.09
C ASP A 140 -12.94 -7.66 -7.64
N VAL A 141 -11.92 -7.21 -6.94
CA VAL A 141 -11.77 -7.37 -5.49
C VAL A 141 -11.70 -6.00 -4.85
N LYS A 142 -12.37 -5.86 -3.71
CA LYS A 142 -12.44 -4.60 -2.99
C LYS A 142 -12.06 -4.80 -1.53
N ALA A 143 -11.12 -4.00 -1.06
CA ALA A 143 -10.82 -3.86 0.36
C ALA A 143 -11.41 -2.54 0.86
N THR A 144 -12.24 -2.61 1.91
CA THR A 144 -12.91 -1.46 2.53
C THR A 144 -12.40 -1.25 3.94
N PHE A 145 -12.11 -0.03 4.28
CA PHE A 145 -11.69 0.42 5.60
C PHE A 145 -12.84 1.13 6.31
N ALA A 146 -12.83 1.14 7.63
CA ALA A 146 -13.89 1.76 8.44
C ALA A 146 -14.08 3.26 8.14
N ASN A 147 -12.99 3.95 7.81
CA ASN A 147 -12.97 5.34 7.39
C ASN A 147 -11.68 5.67 6.65
N ALA A 148 -11.59 6.88 6.10
CA ALA A 148 -10.44 7.32 5.33
C ALA A 148 -9.14 7.42 6.15
N ASN A 149 -9.24 7.79 7.43
CA ASN A 149 -8.08 7.86 8.31
C ASN A 149 -7.46 6.48 8.50
N ASN A 150 -8.31 5.46 8.74
CA ASN A 150 -7.85 4.09 8.88
C ASN A 150 -7.12 3.59 7.63
N MET A 151 -7.63 3.92 6.45
CA MET A 151 -6.97 3.54 5.20
C MET A 151 -5.60 4.22 5.05
N ARG A 152 -5.51 5.50 5.37
CA ARG A 152 -4.23 6.22 5.34
C ARG A 152 -3.23 5.69 6.36
N TYR A 153 -3.67 5.46 7.59
CA TYR A 153 -2.81 4.88 8.61
C TYR A 153 -2.30 3.50 8.22
N PHE A 154 -3.17 2.68 7.61
CA PHE A 154 -2.76 1.38 7.10
C PHE A 154 -1.58 1.50 6.13
N PHE A 155 -1.71 2.31 5.09
CA PHE A 155 -0.66 2.47 4.09
C PHE A 155 0.57 3.22 4.63
N ASN A 156 0.39 4.24 5.46
CA ASN A 156 1.50 4.98 6.07
C ASN A 156 2.27 4.14 7.09
N GLY A 157 1.59 3.24 7.75
CA GLY A 157 2.20 2.26 8.64
C GLY A 157 2.93 1.13 7.90
N GLY A 158 2.94 1.15 6.56
CA GLY A 158 3.57 0.12 5.76
C GLY A 158 2.64 -1.02 5.35
N GLY A 159 1.34 -0.87 5.60
CA GLY A 159 0.34 -1.82 5.15
C GLY A 159 0.35 -1.97 3.63
N VAL A 160 0.08 -3.17 3.17
CA VAL A 160 0.08 -3.54 1.77
C VAL A 160 -1.18 -4.33 1.43
N ILE A 161 -1.80 -3.99 0.31
CA ILE A 161 -2.82 -4.83 -0.31
C ILE A 161 -2.12 -5.75 -1.30
N ARG A 162 -2.11 -7.04 -0.99
CA ARG A 162 -1.52 -8.07 -1.83
C ARG A 162 -2.59 -8.79 -2.63
N LEU A 163 -2.37 -8.92 -3.92
CA LEU A 163 -3.12 -9.82 -4.78
C LEU A 163 -2.21 -10.97 -5.19
N ASN A 164 -2.74 -12.18 -5.10
CA ASN A 164 -2.12 -13.38 -5.61
C ASN A 164 -3.01 -13.93 -6.71
N PHE A 165 -2.42 -14.26 -7.83
CA PHE A 165 -3.08 -14.81 -8.99
C PHE A 165 -2.66 -16.25 -9.19
N ASP A 166 -3.62 -17.12 -9.45
CA ASP A 166 -3.42 -18.54 -9.57
C ASP A 166 -4.45 -19.13 -10.57
N THR A 167 -4.24 -20.34 -11.00
CA THR A 167 -5.17 -21.10 -11.82
C THR A 167 -5.63 -22.36 -11.08
N SER A 168 -6.85 -22.80 -11.33
CA SER A 168 -7.48 -23.88 -10.53
C SER A 168 -7.13 -25.29 -10.97
N ALA A 169 -6.40 -25.47 -12.05
CA ALA A 169 -6.15 -26.80 -12.61
C ALA A 169 -4.70 -26.96 -13.06
N SER A 170 -4.23 -28.18 -13.02
CA SER A 170 -3.04 -28.55 -13.79
C SER A 170 -3.31 -28.22 -15.26
N ALA A 171 -2.39 -27.53 -15.89
CA ALA A 171 -2.48 -27.19 -17.29
C ALA A 171 -2.70 -28.46 -18.12
N VAL A 172 -3.83 -28.51 -18.81
CA VAL A 172 -4.19 -29.65 -19.69
C VAL A 172 -4.02 -29.31 -21.16
N SER A 173 -3.91 -28.02 -21.47
CA SER A 173 -3.67 -27.52 -22.82
C SER A 173 -2.50 -26.51 -22.84
N ASN A 174 -1.99 -26.21 -24.03
CA ASN A 174 -0.98 -25.17 -24.20
C ASN A 174 -1.52 -23.78 -23.86
N LYS A 175 -2.81 -23.55 -24.05
CA LYS A 175 -3.49 -22.30 -23.67
C LYS A 175 -3.53 -22.16 -22.15
N ASP A 176 -3.85 -23.24 -21.44
CA ASP A 176 -3.83 -23.25 -19.97
C ASP A 176 -2.43 -22.94 -19.45
N THR A 177 -1.42 -23.57 -20.07
CA THR A 177 -0.01 -23.30 -19.74
C THR A 177 0.36 -21.83 -19.96
N ALA A 178 -0.07 -21.24 -21.08
CA ALA A 178 0.20 -19.83 -21.38
C ALA A 178 -0.46 -18.88 -20.38
N PHE A 179 -1.68 -19.21 -19.94
CA PHE A 179 -2.36 -18.41 -18.93
C PHE A 179 -1.76 -18.58 -17.53
N ASP A 180 -1.36 -19.79 -17.17
CA ASP A 180 -0.67 -20.09 -15.91
C ASP A 180 0.67 -19.35 -15.83
N ASN A 181 1.39 -19.28 -16.95
CA ASN A 181 2.61 -18.48 -17.05
C ASN A 181 2.35 -16.99 -16.81
N LEU A 182 1.26 -16.42 -17.34
CA LEU A 182 0.88 -15.02 -17.07
C LEU A 182 0.61 -14.78 -15.58
N CYS A 183 -0.13 -15.67 -14.92
CA CYS A 183 -0.37 -15.60 -13.47
C CYS A 183 0.93 -15.70 -12.69
N THR A 184 1.78 -16.65 -13.03
CA THR A 184 3.10 -16.85 -12.41
C THR A 184 4.00 -15.65 -12.63
N ALA A 185 3.96 -15.04 -13.83
CA ALA A 185 4.76 -13.87 -14.14
C ALA A 185 4.36 -12.62 -13.33
N ILE A 186 3.10 -12.49 -12.91
CA ILE A 186 2.72 -11.48 -11.93
C ILE A 186 3.17 -11.91 -10.53
N GLY A 187 2.89 -13.14 -10.13
CA GLY A 187 3.14 -13.65 -8.79
C GLY A 187 2.29 -12.93 -7.74
N ASN A 188 2.90 -12.42 -6.68
CA ASN A 188 2.27 -11.49 -5.75
C ASN A 188 2.38 -10.07 -6.30
N LEU A 189 1.26 -9.36 -6.33
CA LEU A 189 1.20 -7.95 -6.66
C LEU A 189 0.87 -7.16 -5.40
N ASP A 190 1.83 -6.38 -4.93
CA ASP A 190 1.79 -5.68 -3.65
C ASP A 190 1.59 -4.19 -3.88
N ILE A 191 0.39 -3.67 -3.59
CA ILE A 191 0.09 -2.24 -3.64
C ILE A 191 0.39 -1.64 -2.26
N ALA A 192 1.47 -0.86 -2.19
CA ALA A 192 1.88 -0.12 -1.00
C ALA A 192 1.50 1.37 -1.10
N SER A 193 1.98 2.18 -0.19
CA SER A 193 1.67 3.63 -0.15
C SER A 193 2.11 4.38 -1.39
N LEU A 194 3.35 4.17 -1.86
CA LEU A 194 4.00 4.96 -2.91
C LEU A 194 4.24 4.22 -4.22
N ALA A 195 4.21 2.91 -4.20
CA ALA A 195 4.46 2.10 -5.39
C ALA A 195 3.82 0.72 -5.26
N THR A 196 3.67 0.06 -6.39
CA THR A 196 3.27 -1.35 -6.47
C THR A 196 4.47 -2.19 -6.87
N THR A 197 4.64 -3.35 -6.27
CA THR A 197 5.68 -4.30 -6.65
C THR A 197 5.09 -5.63 -7.07
N ARG A 198 5.79 -6.38 -7.91
CA ARG A 198 5.45 -7.77 -8.25
C ARG A 198 6.58 -8.71 -7.88
N SER A 199 6.26 -9.92 -7.49
CA SER A 199 7.26 -10.95 -7.17
C SER A 199 7.60 -11.87 -8.33
N GLY A 200 6.71 -11.95 -9.32
CA GLY A 200 6.93 -12.78 -10.50
C GLY A 200 7.79 -12.10 -11.57
N SER A 201 8.20 -12.87 -12.55
CA SER A 201 8.99 -12.43 -13.69
C SER A 201 8.66 -13.27 -14.93
N GLY A 202 9.07 -12.79 -16.09
CA GLY A 202 8.74 -13.41 -17.38
C GLY A 202 7.53 -12.74 -18.04
N GLU A 203 7.14 -13.27 -19.18
CA GLU A 203 6.11 -12.75 -20.06
C GLU A 203 6.31 -11.28 -20.50
N THR A 204 5.77 -10.90 -21.63
CA THR A 204 5.98 -9.54 -22.15
C THR A 204 5.20 -8.50 -21.34
N LEU A 205 5.91 -7.59 -20.72
CA LEU A 205 5.34 -6.43 -20.01
C LEU A 205 4.94 -5.35 -21.01
N THR A 206 3.64 -5.26 -21.34
CA THR A 206 3.13 -4.29 -22.33
C THR A 206 2.74 -2.96 -21.71
N THR A 207 2.37 -2.93 -20.43
CA THR A 207 2.16 -1.70 -19.68
C THR A 207 2.72 -1.84 -18.28
N ASN A 208 3.53 -0.87 -17.88
CA ASN A 208 4.15 -0.79 -16.57
C ASN A 208 3.67 0.43 -15.80
N GLY A 209 2.76 0.24 -14.87
CA GLY A 209 2.28 1.23 -13.90
C GLY A 209 2.71 0.90 -12.47
N LEU A 210 3.72 0.06 -12.28
CA LEU A 210 4.20 -0.34 -10.95
C LEU A 210 4.72 0.83 -10.09
N GLY A 211 4.99 1.99 -10.71
CA GLY A 211 5.26 3.21 -9.95
C GLY A 211 4.05 3.80 -9.23
N LEU A 212 2.83 3.31 -9.48
CA LEU A 212 1.63 3.79 -8.80
C LEU A 212 1.48 3.07 -7.47
N GLY A 213 1.34 3.85 -6.40
CA GLY A 213 0.95 3.38 -5.08
C GLY A 213 -0.43 3.91 -4.68
N PHE A 214 -0.87 3.61 -3.46
CA PHE A 214 -2.16 4.08 -2.95
C PHE A 214 -2.38 5.58 -3.16
N TYR A 215 -1.37 6.40 -2.91
CA TYR A 215 -1.49 7.86 -3.01
C TYR A 215 -1.62 8.38 -4.45
N ASP A 216 -1.22 7.60 -5.43
CA ASP A 216 -1.35 7.96 -6.85
C ASP A 216 -2.70 7.52 -7.43
N LEU A 217 -3.42 6.63 -6.73
CA LEU A 217 -4.69 6.12 -7.22
C LEU A 217 -5.78 7.19 -7.15
N THR A 218 -6.56 7.23 -8.22
CA THR A 218 -7.74 8.08 -8.36
C THR A 218 -9.03 7.25 -8.28
N THR A 219 -10.16 7.92 -8.36
CA THR A 219 -11.46 7.25 -8.43
C THR A 219 -11.75 6.57 -9.78
N SER A 220 -10.88 6.73 -10.76
CA SER A 220 -10.93 6.03 -12.03
C SER A 220 -9.91 4.89 -12.06
N PHE A 221 -10.23 3.80 -12.73
CA PHE A 221 -9.28 2.70 -12.91
C PHE A 221 -8.00 3.16 -13.62
N GLN A 222 -6.87 2.84 -13.04
CA GLN A 222 -5.54 3.08 -13.56
C GLN A 222 -4.83 1.75 -13.75
N THR A 223 -4.16 1.58 -14.87
CA THR A 223 -3.43 0.36 -15.17
C THR A 223 -2.22 0.24 -14.26
N ILE A 224 -2.16 -0.82 -13.48
CA ILE A 224 -1.00 -1.18 -12.65
C ILE A 224 -0.01 -2.01 -13.47
N ILE A 225 -0.53 -3.03 -14.17
CA ILE A 225 0.31 -3.88 -15.02
C ILE A 225 -0.53 -4.52 -16.12
N LYS A 226 0.07 -4.67 -17.30
CA LYS A 226 -0.46 -5.52 -18.36
C LYS A 226 0.65 -6.43 -18.88
N LEU A 227 0.42 -7.72 -18.83
CA LEU A 227 1.26 -8.74 -19.44
C LEU A 227 0.58 -9.34 -20.66
N THR A 228 1.39 -9.74 -21.62
CA THR A 228 0.98 -10.50 -22.79
C THR A 228 1.82 -11.76 -22.88
N SER A 229 1.23 -12.87 -23.22
CA SER A 229 1.92 -14.15 -23.27
C SER A 229 2.99 -14.19 -24.36
N ASP A 230 4.13 -14.74 -24.02
CA ASP A 230 5.23 -15.04 -24.93
C ASP A 230 5.14 -16.47 -25.52
N ASN A 231 4.12 -17.23 -25.09
CA ASN A 231 3.95 -18.60 -25.57
C ASN A 231 3.53 -18.63 -27.04
N SER A 232 4.32 -19.30 -27.86
CA SER A 232 4.06 -19.43 -29.31
C SER A 232 2.67 -19.98 -29.57
N GLY A 233 1.88 -19.28 -30.38
CA GLY A 233 0.49 -19.62 -30.68
C GLY A 233 -0.55 -18.97 -29.76
N TYR A 234 -0.13 -18.37 -28.64
CA TYR A 234 -1.02 -17.72 -27.65
C TYR A 234 -0.59 -16.32 -27.28
N THR A 235 0.14 -15.64 -28.14
CA THR A 235 0.70 -14.30 -27.89
C THR A 235 -0.36 -13.21 -27.73
N GLN A 236 -1.61 -13.46 -28.05
CA GLN A 236 -2.73 -12.56 -27.84
C GLN A 236 -3.36 -12.68 -26.44
N LEU A 237 -3.03 -13.74 -25.70
CA LEU A 237 -3.46 -13.85 -24.30
C LEU A 237 -2.85 -12.71 -23.49
N SER A 238 -3.66 -12.06 -22.68
CA SER A 238 -3.19 -10.99 -21.82
C SER A 238 -3.86 -11.03 -20.45
N LEU A 239 -3.13 -10.48 -19.48
CA LEU A 239 -3.61 -10.26 -18.13
C LEU A 239 -3.39 -8.80 -17.78
N LEU A 240 -4.48 -8.06 -17.58
CA LEU A 240 -4.50 -6.65 -17.19
C LEU A 240 -4.95 -6.53 -15.75
N VAL A 241 -4.19 -5.80 -14.95
CA VAL A 241 -4.57 -5.43 -13.58
C VAL A 241 -4.67 -3.93 -13.49
N GLU A 242 -5.81 -3.46 -13.04
CA GLU A 242 -6.13 -2.04 -12.82
C GLU A 242 -6.55 -1.83 -11.37
N ALA A 243 -6.28 -0.65 -10.84
CA ALA A 243 -6.72 -0.27 -9.50
C ALA A 243 -7.32 1.12 -9.49
N LYS A 244 -8.25 1.34 -8.54
CA LYS A 244 -8.82 2.65 -8.22
C LYS A 244 -9.12 2.75 -6.73
N THR A 245 -9.32 3.95 -6.26
CA THR A 245 -9.88 4.21 -4.93
C THR A 245 -11.37 4.57 -5.02
N GLU A 246 -12.09 4.47 -3.90
CA GLU A 246 -13.46 4.95 -3.76
C GLU A 246 -13.59 5.81 -2.51
N GLY A 247 -14.53 6.74 -2.52
CA GLY A 247 -14.69 7.78 -1.51
C GLY A 247 -13.89 9.05 -1.81
N GLY A 248 -12.82 8.94 -2.57
CA GLY A 248 -11.93 10.02 -3.02
C GLY A 248 -10.63 9.48 -3.58
N ASN A 249 -9.77 10.35 -4.09
CA ASN A 249 -8.43 9.97 -4.53
C ASN A 249 -7.56 9.60 -3.33
N GLY A 250 -6.57 8.74 -3.52
CA GLY A 250 -5.64 8.32 -2.47
C GLY A 250 -4.99 9.51 -1.75
N ASN A 251 -4.55 10.52 -2.50
CA ASN A 251 -3.91 11.72 -1.96
C ASN A 251 -4.89 12.78 -1.40
N SER A 252 -6.20 12.64 -1.60
CA SER A 252 -7.19 13.62 -1.11
C SER A 252 -7.54 13.43 0.36
N GLY A 253 -7.17 12.32 0.93
CA GLY A 253 -7.49 11.97 2.30
C GLY A 253 -8.92 11.47 2.54
N ASN A 254 -9.70 11.25 1.51
CA ASN A 254 -11.10 10.83 1.61
C ASN A 254 -11.35 9.39 1.14
N ALA A 255 -10.36 8.73 0.55
CA ALA A 255 -10.48 7.36 0.10
C ALA A 255 -10.78 6.40 1.26
N THR A 256 -11.77 5.54 1.09
CA THR A 256 -12.20 4.54 2.08
C THR A 256 -12.07 3.11 1.59
N SER A 257 -11.88 2.92 0.30
CA SER A 257 -11.73 1.59 -0.29
C SER A 257 -10.74 1.61 -1.45
N ILE A 258 -10.12 0.48 -1.69
CA ILE A 258 -9.38 0.19 -2.91
C ILE A 258 -10.08 -0.94 -3.66
N VAL A 259 -10.27 -0.75 -4.95
CA VAL A 259 -10.81 -1.77 -5.85
C VAL A 259 -9.73 -2.12 -6.85
N VAL A 260 -9.45 -3.41 -6.97
CA VAL A 260 -8.53 -3.92 -7.98
C VAL A 260 -9.31 -4.81 -8.94
N LYS A 261 -9.20 -4.48 -10.22
CA LYS A 261 -9.84 -5.21 -11.31
C LYS A 261 -8.78 -5.98 -12.09
N MET A 262 -9.02 -7.24 -12.28
CA MET A 262 -8.24 -8.09 -13.14
C MET A 262 -9.07 -8.51 -14.34
N THR A 263 -8.50 -8.34 -15.52
CA THR A 263 -9.09 -8.79 -16.79
C THR A 263 -8.13 -9.72 -17.49
N ALA A 264 -8.52 -10.98 -17.59
CA ALA A 264 -7.88 -11.93 -18.49
C ALA A 264 -8.60 -11.88 -19.85
N ALA A 265 -7.86 -11.78 -20.93
CA ALA A 265 -8.42 -11.71 -22.27
C ALA A 265 -7.69 -12.67 -23.21
N ASN A 266 -8.48 -13.35 -24.01
CA ASN A 266 -8.00 -14.31 -25.00
C ASN A 266 -7.58 -13.66 -26.34
N GLY A 267 -7.89 -12.36 -26.51
CA GLY A 267 -7.70 -11.69 -27.82
C GLY A 267 -8.81 -12.00 -28.84
N SER A 268 -8.92 -11.18 -29.85
CA SER A 268 -10.09 -11.19 -30.73
C SER A 268 -10.07 -12.22 -31.87
N ASP A 269 -9.00 -13.03 -31.98
CA ASP A 269 -8.80 -13.82 -33.22
C ASP A 269 -8.40 -15.26 -33.06
N SER A 270 -8.64 -15.79 -31.89
CA SER A 270 -8.10 -17.09 -31.55
C SER A 270 -8.51 -18.24 -32.53
N ASN A 271 -9.63 -18.14 -33.17
CA ASN A 271 -10.13 -19.25 -34.00
C ASN A 271 -9.61 -19.26 -35.44
N THR A 272 -9.12 -18.15 -35.96
CA THR A 272 -8.68 -18.07 -37.37
C THR A 272 -7.18 -18.18 -37.57
N GLN A 273 -6.38 -17.86 -36.57
CA GLN A 273 -4.93 -17.92 -36.68
C GLN A 273 -4.34 -19.34 -36.49
N PHE A 274 -5.07 -20.22 -35.88
CA PHE A 274 -4.61 -21.59 -35.63
C PHE A 274 -4.96 -22.58 -36.75
N ASP A 275 -5.54 -22.10 -37.81
CA ASP A 275 -6.26 -22.88 -38.80
C ASP A 275 -5.40 -23.74 -39.73
N SER A 276 -4.09 -23.49 -39.81
CA SER A 276 -3.39 -24.15 -40.91
C SER A 276 -2.86 -25.54 -40.64
N ASN A 277 -2.80 -26.00 -39.37
CA ASN A 277 -2.16 -27.28 -39.10
C ASN A 277 -2.83 -28.20 -38.06
N ASN A 278 -3.88 -27.79 -37.34
CA ASN A 278 -4.48 -28.68 -36.33
C ASN A 278 -5.89 -28.29 -35.86
N LEU A 279 -6.86 -28.34 -36.79
CA LEU A 279 -8.28 -28.03 -36.54
C LEU A 279 -8.94 -28.83 -35.41
N SER A 280 -8.44 -30.03 -35.11
CA SER A 280 -9.01 -30.85 -34.04
C SER A 280 -8.58 -30.48 -32.63
N SER A 281 -7.45 -29.77 -32.47
CA SER A 281 -6.99 -29.31 -31.16
C SER A 281 -7.56 -27.95 -30.77
N ILE A 282 -8.00 -27.16 -31.74
CA ILE A 282 -8.58 -25.82 -31.51
C ILE A 282 -9.95 -25.93 -30.84
N ALA A 283 -10.78 -26.87 -31.27
CA ALA A 283 -12.11 -27.06 -30.69
C ALA A 283 -12.07 -27.55 -29.23
N THR A 284 -10.98 -28.21 -28.82
CA THR A 284 -10.80 -28.68 -27.45
C THR A 284 -10.13 -27.61 -26.55
N ASP A 285 -9.34 -26.71 -27.13
CA ASP A 285 -8.70 -25.64 -26.37
C ASP A 285 -9.65 -24.46 -26.09
N ALA A 286 -10.67 -24.25 -26.93
CA ALA A 286 -11.57 -23.11 -26.81
C ALA A 286 -12.40 -23.12 -25.50
N ASN A 287 -12.65 -24.30 -24.95
CA ASN A 287 -13.57 -24.49 -23.81
C ASN A 287 -12.87 -24.88 -22.48
N ASN A 288 -11.55 -25.00 -22.47
CA ASN A 288 -10.80 -25.48 -21.29
C ASN A 288 -9.85 -24.46 -20.69
N THR A 289 -10.20 -23.19 -20.72
CA THR A 289 -9.41 -22.21 -19.97
C THR A 289 -9.51 -22.50 -18.47
N PRO A 290 -8.38 -22.52 -17.76
CA PRO A 290 -8.40 -22.79 -16.35
C PRO A 290 -9.17 -21.67 -15.63
N LYS A 291 -9.81 -22.05 -14.55
CA LYS A 291 -10.45 -21.06 -13.68
C LYS A 291 -9.38 -20.11 -13.15
N MET A 292 -9.61 -18.84 -13.32
CA MET A 292 -8.81 -17.81 -12.71
C MET A 292 -9.14 -17.72 -11.22
N ILE A 293 -8.12 -17.74 -10.37
CA ILE A 293 -8.23 -17.57 -8.93
C ILE A 293 -7.49 -16.31 -8.52
N THR A 294 -8.22 -15.38 -7.92
CA THR A 294 -7.63 -14.18 -7.33
C THR A 294 -7.81 -14.20 -5.82
N LYS A 295 -6.72 -14.05 -5.09
CA LYS A 295 -6.72 -13.95 -3.64
C LYS A 295 -6.35 -12.54 -3.23
N LEU A 296 -7.22 -11.91 -2.45
CA LEU A 296 -6.96 -10.64 -1.78
C LEU A 296 -6.41 -10.92 -0.39
N ILE A 297 -5.23 -10.41 -0.12
CA ILE A 297 -4.52 -10.57 1.15
C ILE A 297 -4.12 -9.19 1.66
N THR A 298 -4.19 -8.96 2.97
CA THR A 298 -3.62 -7.76 3.58
C THR A 298 -2.34 -8.11 4.32
N ILE A 299 -1.33 -7.27 4.14
CA ILE A 299 -0.16 -7.24 5.01
C ILE A 299 -0.38 -6.04 5.92
N THR A 300 -0.73 -6.32 7.16
CA THR A 300 -1.16 -5.31 8.12
C THR A 300 -0.01 -4.90 9.01
N PRO A 301 0.20 -3.60 9.25
CA PRO A 301 1.14 -3.15 10.26
C PRO A 301 0.79 -3.74 11.62
N ASN A 302 1.81 -4.09 12.38
CA ASN A 302 1.68 -4.47 13.77
C ASN A 302 1.37 -3.24 14.63
N THR A 303 0.83 -3.42 15.82
CA THR A 303 0.59 -2.34 16.79
C THR A 303 1.80 -2.04 17.66
N ASP A 304 2.90 -2.77 17.50
CA ASP A 304 4.17 -2.48 18.12
C ASP A 304 4.72 -1.15 17.59
N GLY A 305 5.71 -0.57 18.22
CA GLY A 305 6.22 0.73 17.83
C GLY A 305 5.31 1.91 18.13
N GLY A 306 4.37 1.75 19.08
CA GLY A 306 3.51 2.85 19.55
C GLY A 306 2.50 3.36 18.54
N LEU A 307 2.26 2.60 17.50
CA LEU A 307 1.20 2.92 16.56
C LEU A 307 -0.15 2.83 17.26
N ALA A 308 -1.01 3.83 17.08
CA ALA A 308 -2.34 3.81 17.67
C ALA A 308 -3.12 2.59 17.16
N THR A 309 -3.85 1.91 18.03
CA THR A 309 -4.73 0.78 17.72
C THR A 309 -5.80 1.09 16.65
N ALA A 310 -5.86 2.32 16.16
CA ALA A 310 -6.81 2.82 15.17
C ALA A 310 -6.38 2.59 13.73
N TYR A 311 -5.26 1.86 13.44
CA TYR A 311 -5.05 1.51 12.05
C TYR A 311 -6.09 0.59 11.57
N GLY A 312 -6.58 1.01 10.45
CA GLY A 312 -7.52 0.24 9.76
C GLY A 312 -6.98 -1.13 9.38
N THR A 313 -7.41 -2.11 10.08
CA THR A 313 -7.62 -3.39 9.41
C THR A 313 -8.68 -3.15 8.35
N SER A 314 -8.45 -3.60 7.11
CA SER A 314 -9.51 -3.65 6.13
C SER A 314 -10.65 -4.47 6.70
N ALA A 315 -11.80 -3.83 6.89
CA ALA A 315 -12.89 -4.46 7.65
C ALA A 315 -13.66 -5.47 6.81
N THR A 316 -13.76 -5.30 5.50
CA THR A 316 -14.57 -6.15 4.64
C THR A 316 -14.00 -6.23 3.22
N SER A 317 -14.12 -7.38 2.62
CA SER A 317 -13.88 -7.58 1.20
C SER A 317 -15.18 -7.89 0.47
N SER A 318 -15.33 -7.38 -0.73
CA SER A 318 -16.38 -7.77 -1.66
C SER A 318 -15.79 -8.04 -3.03
N SER A 319 -16.48 -8.82 -3.83
CA SER A 319 -16.02 -9.14 -5.18
C SER A 319 -17.15 -9.25 -6.16
N THR A 320 -16.84 -8.99 -7.40
CA THR A 320 -17.66 -9.35 -8.55
C THR A 320 -16.87 -10.22 -9.49
N ASN A 321 -17.55 -11.14 -10.12
CA ASN A 321 -16.97 -12.06 -11.08
C ASN A 321 -17.86 -12.09 -12.32
N SER A 322 -17.30 -11.77 -13.46
CA SER A 322 -18.01 -11.88 -14.75
C SER A 322 -17.13 -12.60 -15.75
N VAL A 323 -17.73 -13.55 -16.45
CA VAL A 323 -17.10 -14.26 -17.56
C VAL A 323 -17.95 -14.05 -18.81
N ASN A 324 -17.32 -13.70 -19.90
CA ASN A 324 -17.93 -13.68 -21.22
C ASN A 324 -17.45 -14.89 -22.00
N ASN A 325 -18.40 -15.69 -22.41
CA ASN A 325 -18.22 -16.79 -23.34
C ASN A 325 -18.57 -16.35 -24.75
#